data_6d1c72205cffa22f5b01123a61ee0e61
#
_entry.id   6d1c72205cffa22f5b01123a61ee0e61
#
_cell.length_a   1.000
_cell.length_b   1.000
_cell.length_c   1.000
_cell.angle_alpha   90.00
_cell.angle_beta   90.00
_cell.angle_gamma   90.00
#
_symmetry.space_group_name_H-M   'P 1'
#
loop_
_entity.id
_entity.type
_entity.pdbx_description
1 polymer ?
#
loop_
_entity_poly.entity_id
_entity_poly.type
_entity_poly.pdbx_seq_one_letter_code
_entity_poly.pdbx_strand_id
1 'polypeptide(L)'
;METRQVQEEKETLARVKGETGGDLVLLRVGAHYEIYSNGVFLMDTRDGTSEREMVRASLAALPRGRSRARVLIGGLGVGFSAREALEDPRVSLVEVVELEPQVIAWHDGELGEAAEYVHRDPRCRVHNADIVAWTEAAATRPQRYDAICLDTDNGPDWTVTEANDRLYQAAGLDLLKGLLAPGGVLAFWSANAVASFEALLRERFAHVDVVEVPVALDIPDIVYLARAA
;
A
#
# COMPACT_ATOMS: atom_id res chain seq x y z
N MET A 1 -20.34 -22.80 -28.31
CA MET A 1 -21.14 -21.84 -27.54
C MET A 1 -20.22 -20.67 -27.26
N GLU A 2 -20.37 -19.58 -28.01
CA GLU A 2 -19.63 -18.35 -27.75
C GLU A 2 -20.14 -17.74 -26.45
N THR A 3 -19.31 -17.69 -25.46
CA THR A 3 -19.57 -16.96 -24.23
C THR A 3 -19.58 -15.47 -24.59
N ARG A 4 -20.75 -14.87 -24.74
CA ARG A 4 -20.88 -13.42 -24.82
C ARG A 4 -20.26 -12.86 -23.53
N GLN A 5 -19.08 -12.23 -23.64
CA GLN A 5 -18.61 -11.33 -22.61
C GLN A 5 -19.66 -10.22 -22.48
N VAL A 6 -20.38 -10.24 -21.40
CA VAL A 6 -21.24 -9.10 -21.01
C VAL A 6 -20.29 -7.96 -20.77
N GLN A 7 -20.29 -6.97 -21.65
CA GLN A 7 -19.50 -5.77 -21.48
C GLN A 7 -20.13 -5.02 -20.29
N GLU A 8 -19.45 -5.03 -19.16
CA GLU A 8 -19.91 -4.31 -17.97
C GLU A 8 -20.03 -2.82 -18.31
N GLU A 9 -21.12 -2.22 -17.87
CA GLU A 9 -21.37 -0.79 -18.07
C GLU A 9 -20.36 0.01 -17.23
N LYS A 10 -19.63 0.94 -17.88
CA LYS A 10 -18.67 1.83 -17.24
C LYS A 10 -19.28 3.22 -17.07
N GLU A 11 -19.32 3.68 -15.85
CA GLU A 11 -19.81 5.00 -15.48
C GLU A 11 -18.70 5.82 -14.80
N THR A 12 -18.45 7.03 -15.26
CA THR A 12 -17.54 7.95 -14.59
C THR A 12 -18.26 8.61 -13.42
N LEU A 13 -17.87 8.29 -12.20
CA LEU A 13 -18.45 8.88 -11.00
C LEU A 13 -17.78 10.20 -10.65
N ALA A 14 -16.46 10.29 -10.82
CA ALA A 14 -15.70 11.50 -10.55
C ALA A 14 -14.52 11.65 -11.51
N ARG A 15 -14.20 12.88 -11.84
CA ARG A 15 -12.96 13.28 -12.54
C ARG A 15 -12.48 14.60 -11.94
N VAL A 16 -11.32 14.57 -11.33
CA VAL A 16 -10.71 15.70 -10.62
C VAL A 16 -9.26 15.87 -11.02
N LYS A 17 -8.64 16.98 -10.64
CA LYS A 17 -7.19 17.15 -10.74
C LYS A 17 -6.53 16.45 -9.55
N GLY A 18 -5.53 15.59 -9.83
CA GLY A 18 -4.69 14.98 -8.81
C GLY A 18 -3.59 15.93 -8.31
N GLU A 19 -3.06 15.65 -7.13
CA GLU A 19 -1.95 16.41 -6.50
C GLU A 19 -0.66 16.34 -7.33
N THR A 20 -0.42 15.24 -8.02
CA THR A 20 0.73 15.08 -8.92
C THR A 20 0.53 15.71 -10.30
N GLY A 21 -0.60 16.39 -10.49
CA GLY A 21 -1.04 16.91 -11.77
C GLY A 21 -1.79 15.87 -12.62
N GLY A 22 -2.44 16.36 -13.69
CA GLY A 22 -3.27 15.51 -14.53
C GLY A 22 -4.62 15.14 -13.94
N ASP A 23 -5.27 14.11 -14.46
CA ASP A 23 -6.63 13.73 -14.08
C ASP A 23 -6.62 12.46 -13.19
N LEU A 24 -7.30 12.54 -12.06
CA LEU A 24 -7.67 11.39 -11.22
C LEU A 24 -9.15 11.06 -11.49
N VAL A 25 -9.44 9.82 -11.81
CA VAL A 25 -10.78 9.40 -12.27
C VAL A 25 -11.22 8.18 -11.46
N LEU A 26 -12.46 8.26 -10.95
CA LEU A 26 -13.17 7.12 -10.35
C LEU A 26 -14.25 6.64 -11.32
N LEU A 27 -14.19 5.38 -11.69
CA LEU A 27 -15.21 4.71 -12.49
C LEU A 27 -15.96 3.67 -11.65
N ARG A 28 -17.24 3.51 -11.95
CA ARG A 28 -18.00 2.31 -11.57
C ARG A 28 -18.09 1.38 -12.77
N VAL A 29 -17.78 0.10 -12.55
CA VAL A 29 -17.82 -0.94 -13.58
C VAL A 29 -18.61 -2.11 -13.02
N GLY A 30 -19.88 -2.21 -13.38
CA GLY A 30 -20.80 -3.14 -12.74
C GLY A 30 -20.94 -2.87 -11.24
N ALA A 31 -20.55 -3.84 -10.41
CA ALA A 31 -20.52 -3.73 -8.95
C ALA A 31 -19.18 -3.24 -8.39
N HIS A 32 -18.20 -2.94 -9.23
CA HIS A 32 -16.83 -2.63 -8.84
C HIS A 32 -16.47 -1.18 -9.14
N TYR A 33 -15.38 -0.72 -8.53
CA TYR A 33 -14.81 0.60 -8.76
C TYR A 33 -13.40 0.46 -9.30
N GLU A 34 -13.03 1.35 -10.22
CA GLU A 34 -11.69 1.45 -10.81
C GLU A 34 -11.16 2.86 -10.63
N ILE A 35 -9.90 3.01 -10.20
CA ILE A 35 -9.21 4.30 -10.07
C ILE A 35 -8.15 4.40 -11.15
N TYR A 36 -8.14 5.52 -11.86
CA TYR A 36 -7.17 5.86 -12.90
C TYR A 36 -6.48 7.18 -12.57
N SER A 37 -5.19 7.26 -12.82
CA SER A 37 -4.42 8.50 -12.82
C SER A 37 -3.82 8.73 -14.20
N ASN A 38 -4.09 9.88 -14.80
CA ASN A 38 -3.60 10.25 -16.14
C ASN A 38 -3.89 9.19 -17.22
N GLY A 39 -5.03 8.50 -17.10
CA GLY A 39 -5.43 7.42 -18.01
C GLY A 39 -4.74 6.08 -17.76
N VAL A 40 -3.84 6.00 -16.78
CA VAL A 40 -3.22 4.75 -16.33
C VAL A 40 -4.09 4.15 -15.22
N PHE A 41 -4.40 2.86 -15.33
CA PHE A 41 -5.08 2.11 -14.28
C PHE A 41 -4.17 2.02 -13.05
N LEU A 42 -4.70 2.37 -11.88
CA LEU A 42 -3.98 2.22 -10.62
C LEU A 42 -4.43 0.99 -9.86
N MET A 43 -5.74 0.86 -9.61
CA MET A 43 -6.31 -0.20 -8.80
C MET A 43 -7.80 -0.35 -9.00
N ASP A 44 -8.37 -1.46 -8.49
CA ASP A 44 -9.81 -1.66 -8.44
C ASP A 44 -10.26 -2.39 -7.15
N THR A 45 -11.56 -2.58 -7.02
CA THR A 45 -12.16 -3.27 -5.87
C THR A 45 -12.42 -4.76 -6.11
N ARG A 46 -11.95 -5.36 -7.21
CA ARG A 46 -12.18 -6.76 -7.54
C ARG A 46 -11.24 -7.70 -6.81
N ASP A 47 -9.95 -7.34 -6.83
CA ASP A 47 -8.90 -8.19 -6.30
C ASP A 47 -7.93 -7.36 -5.46
N GLY A 48 -7.78 -7.71 -4.19
CA GLY A 48 -6.84 -7.12 -3.25
C GLY A 48 -5.91 -8.19 -2.66
N THR A 49 -5.68 -9.28 -3.40
CA THR A 49 -4.94 -10.45 -2.90
C THR A 49 -3.52 -10.08 -2.52
N SER A 50 -2.81 -9.35 -3.35
CA SER A 50 -1.40 -8.99 -3.12
C SER A 50 -1.22 -7.95 -2.02
N GLU A 51 -2.08 -6.95 -1.95
CA GLU A 51 -2.07 -5.93 -0.90
C GLU A 51 -2.37 -6.55 0.47
N ARG A 52 -3.34 -7.47 0.54
CA ARG A 52 -3.65 -8.21 1.76
C ARG A 52 -2.51 -9.14 2.16
N GLU A 53 -1.92 -9.86 1.19
CA GLU A 53 -0.79 -10.76 1.46
C GLU A 53 0.42 -9.99 1.97
N MET A 54 0.72 -8.80 1.43
CA MET A 54 1.79 -7.94 1.94
C MET A 54 1.62 -7.66 3.45
N VAL A 55 0.42 -7.28 3.86
CA VAL A 55 0.13 -6.98 5.28
C VAL A 55 0.14 -8.26 6.12
N ARG A 56 -0.51 -9.32 5.65
CA ARG A 56 -0.58 -10.61 6.36
C ARG A 56 0.80 -11.20 6.60
N ALA A 57 1.63 -11.24 5.56
CA ALA A 57 2.99 -11.74 5.65
C ALA A 57 3.86 -10.88 6.58
N SER A 58 3.70 -9.56 6.53
CA SER A 58 4.38 -8.63 7.44
C SER A 58 4.03 -8.90 8.90
N LEU A 59 2.74 -9.04 9.22
CA LEU A 59 2.28 -9.32 10.57
C LEU A 59 2.64 -10.72 11.06
N ALA A 60 2.67 -11.71 10.15
CA ALA A 60 3.10 -13.07 10.46
C ALA A 60 4.61 -13.15 10.77
N ALA A 61 5.41 -12.28 10.16
CA ALA A 61 6.86 -12.24 10.37
C ALA A 61 7.28 -11.52 11.67
N LEU A 62 6.35 -10.87 12.38
CA LEU A 62 6.63 -10.23 13.66
C LEU A 62 7.04 -11.23 14.74
N PRO A 63 7.87 -10.83 15.73
CA PRO A 63 8.27 -11.68 16.84
C PRO A 63 7.05 -12.28 17.56
N ARG A 64 7.17 -13.56 17.98
CA ARG A 64 6.13 -14.24 18.75
C ARG A 64 5.81 -13.46 20.03
N GLY A 65 4.51 -13.29 20.33
CA GLY A 65 4.02 -12.54 21.49
C GLY A 65 3.94 -11.03 21.26
N ARG A 66 4.25 -10.51 20.05
CA ARG A 66 4.00 -9.11 19.73
C ARG A 66 2.52 -8.82 19.88
N SER A 67 2.21 -7.83 20.68
CA SER A 67 0.85 -7.32 20.92
C SER A 67 0.86 -5.79 20.78
N ARG A 68 -0.30 -5.19 20.53
CA ARG A 68 -0.45 -3.76 20.31
C ARG A 68 0.43 -3.24 19.16
N ALA A 69 0.52 -4.04 18.10
CA ALA A 69 1.29 -3.71 16.92
C ALA A 69 0.81 -2.38 16.29
N ARG A 70 1.75 -1.61 15.81
CA ARG A 70 1.53 -0.36 15.07
C ARG A 70 1.95 -0.57 13.63
N VAL A 71 1.03 -0.30 12.71
CA VAL A 71 1.26 -0.47 11.27
C VAL A 71 1.24 0.89 10.59
N LEU A 72 2.22 1.16 9.75
CA LEU A 72 2.22 2.27 8.81
C LEU A 72 1.94 1.70 7.42
N ILE A 73 1.01 2.31 6.70
CA ILE A 73 0.68 1.97 5.32
C ILE A 73 0.90 3.22 4.47
N GLY A 74 1.69 3.11 3.43
CA GLY A 74 1.82 4.10 2.37
C GLY A 74 0.85 3.74 1.25
N GLY A 75 -0.07 4.67 0.94
CA GLY A 75 -1.17 4.46 0.01
C GLY A 75 -2.45 3.95 0.69
N LEU A 76 -3.57 4.64 0.49
CA LEU A 76 -4.89 4.20 0.95
C LEU A 76 -5.57 3.33 -0.11
N GLY A 77 -5.48 3.78 -1.36
CA GLY A 77 -6.11 3.11 -2.48
C GLY A 77 -7.59 2.83 -2.25
N VAL A 78 -8.00 1.58 -2.47
CA VAL A 78 -9.36 1.09 -2.18
C VAL A 78 -9.47 0.45 -0.79
N GLY A 79 -8.42 0.55 0.05
CA GLY A 79 -8.47 0.20 1.47
C GLY A 79 -8.08 -1.24 1.83
N PHE A 80 -7.63 -2.07 0.90
CA PHE A 80 -7.34 -3.49 1.17
C PHE A 80 -6.26 -3.69 2.22
N SER A 81 -5.12 -3.00 2.12
CA SER A 81 -4.02 -3.09 3.08
C SER A 81 -4.45 -2.62 4.48
N ALA A 82 -5.20 -1.53 4.57
CA ALA A 82 -5.68 -1.01 5.85
C ALA A 82 -6.67 -1.97 6.51
N ARG A 83 -7.58 -2.54 5.72
CA ARG A 83 -8.55 -3.52 6.20
C ARG A 83 -7.87 -4.77 6.75
N GLU A 84 -6.96 -5.38 5.98
CA GLU A 84 -6.23 -6.57 6.43
C GLU A 84 -5.48 -6.31 7.73
N ALA A 85 -4.86 -5.14 7.90
CA ALA A 85 -4.20 -4.77 9.15
C ALA A 85 -5.19 -4.67 10.32
N LEU A 86 -6.39 -4.14 10.09
CA LEU A 86 -7.42 -4.00 11.13
C LEU A 86 -8.09 -5.33 11.52
N GLU A 87 -8.07 -6.33 10.64
CA GLU A 87 -8.55 -7.68 10.93
C GLU A 87 -7.64 -8.43 11.92
N ASP A 88 -6.37 -8.07 12.04
CA ASP A 88 -5.48 -8.70 13.03
C ASP A 88 -5.72 -8.14 14.44
N PRO A 89 -6.12 -8.97 15.41
CA PRO A 89 -6.42 -8.52 16.78
C PRO A 89 -5.20 -7.99 17.53
N ARG A 90 -4.00 -8.26 17.06
CA ARG A 90 -2.76 -7.73 17.64
C ARG A 90 -2.52 -6.28 17.27
N VAL A 91 -3.17 -5.76 16.22
CA VAL A 91 -2.98 -4.39 15.72
C VAL A 91 -3.78 -3.41 16.59
N SER A 92 -3.07 -2.43 17.13
CA SER A 92 -3.65 -1.38 17.99
C SER A 92 -3.73 -0.02 17.30
N LEU A 93 -2.98 0.17 16.20
CA LEU A 93 -2.98 1.40 15.42
C LEU A 93 -2.56 1.10 13.99
N VAL A 94 -3.33 1.61 13.04
CA VAL A 94 -2.99 1.70 11.62
C VAL A 94 -2.91 3.18 11.26
N GLU A 95 -1.74 3.63 10.82
CA GLU A 95 -1.58 4.95 10.23
C GLU A 95 -1.43 4.78 8.70
N VAL A 96 -2.31 5.42 7.95
CA VAL A 96 -2.31 5.41 6.48
C VAL A 96 -1.89 6.78 6.00
N VAL A 97 -0.93 6.84 5.10
CA VAL A 97 -0.48 8.09 4.46
C VAL A 97 -0.89 8.05 3.01
N GLU A 98 -1.79 8.95 2.62
CA GLU A 98 -2.36 9.06 1.28
C GLU A 98 -2.10 10.45 0.71
N LEU A 99 -1.53 10.50 -0.49
CA LEU A 99 -1.20 11.75 -1.16
C LEU A 99 -2.45 12.45 -1.69
N GLU A 100 -3.37 11.70 -2.29
CA GLU A 100 -4.53 12.22 -2.99
C GLU A 100 -5.70 12.47 -2.04
N PRO A 101 -6.04 13.73 -1.69
CA PRO A 101 -7.15 14.04 -0.79
C PRO A 101 -8.49 13.54 -1.35
N GLN A 102 -8.59 13.43 -2.67
CA GLN A 102 -9.80 12.94 -3.31
C GLN A 102 -10.01 11.44 -3.08
N VAL A 103 -8.94 10.65 -3.05
CA VAL A 103 -9.04 9.22 -2.69
C VAL A 103 -9.59 9.08 -1.27
N ILE A 104 -9.10 9.89 -0.34
CA ILE A 104 -9.63 9.92 1.04
C ILE A 104 -11.11 10.30 1.05
N ALA A 105 -11.51 11.32 0.30
CA ALA A 105 -12.89 11.77 0.22
C ALA A 105 -13.82 10.70 -0.37
N TRP A 106 -13.37 9.92 -1.33
CA TRP A 106 -14.16 8.81 -1.89
C TRP A 106 -14.47 7.72 -0.87
N HIS A 107 -13.64 7.52 0.15
CA HIS A 107 -13.91 6.59 1.25
C HIS A 107 -15.08 7.04 2.14
N ASP A 108 -15.39 8.34 2.19
CA ASP A 108 -16.61 8.84 2.83
C ASP A 108 -17.84 8.75 1.93
N GLY A 109 -17.64 8.61 0.63
CA GLY A 109 -18.66 8.57 -0.42
C GLY A 109 -18.70 7.23 -1.16
N GLU A 110 -18.33 7.26 -2.43
CA GLU A 110 -18.53 6.20 -3.43
C GLU A 110 -17.81 4.88 -3.08
N LEU A 111 -16.59 4.96 -2.53
CA LEU A 111 -15.82 3.78 -2.13
C LEU A 111 -16.18 3.27 -0.73
N GLY A 112 -16.91 4.05 0.07
CA GLY A 112 -17.07 3.78 1.50
C GLY A 112 -17.56 2.38 1.81
N GLU A 113 -18.59 1.92 1.12
CA GLU A 113 -19.13 0.56 1.31
C GLU A 113 -18.17 -0.51 0.81
N ALA A 114 -17.57 -0.34 -0.38
CA ALA A 114 -16.62 -1.29 -0.95
C ALA A 114 -15.34 -1.41 -0.12
N ALA A 115 -14.89 -0.32 0.49
CA ALA A 115 -13.76 -0.25 1.41
C ALA A 115 -14.14 -0.57 2.86
N GLU A 116 -15.41 -0.94 3.14
CA GLU A 116 -15.95 -1.22 4.46
C GLU A 116 -15.66 -0.13 5.49
N TYR A 117 -15.59 1.12 5.03
CA TYR A 117 -15.37 2.30 5.86
C TYR A 117 -14.15 2.17 6.81
N VAL A 118 -13.05 1.57 6.34
CA VAL A 118 -11.83 1.32 7.14
C VAL A 118 -11.34 2.55 7.89
N HIS A 119 -11.48 3.74 7.30
CA HIS A 119 -11.08 5.01 7.90
C HIS A 119 -11.91 5.41 9.13
N ARG A 120 -13.05 4.73 9.40
CA ARG A 120 -13.92 4.95 10.58
C ARG A 120 -13.57 4.04 11.76
N ASP A 121 -12.71 3.04 11.56
CA ASP A 121 -12.22 2.22 12.68
C ASP A 121 -11.40 3.13 13.63
N PRO A 122 -11.68 3.14 14.94
CA PRO A 122 -10.97 4.00 15.90
C PRO A 122 -9.46 3.72 15.96
N ARG A 123 -9.00 2.59 15.46
CA ARG A 123 -7.58 2.25 15.33
C ARG A 123 -6.95 2.77 14.05
N CYS A 124 -7.73 3.23 13.06
CA CYS A 124 -7.25 3.74 11.79
C CYS A 124 -7.13 5.27 11.82
N ARG A 125 -6.02 5.78 11.33
CA ARG A 125 -5.78 7.22 11.13
C ARG A 125 -5.28 7.45 9.73
N VAL A 126 -6.05 8.16 8.93
CA VAL A 126 -5.65 8.54 7.57
C VAL A 126 -5.07 9.96 7.60
N HIS A 127 -3.90 10.11 7.00
CA HIS A 127 -3.16 11.37 6.91
C HIS A 127 -3.04 11.75 5.43
N ASN A 128 -3.56 12.92 5.06
CA ASN A 128 -3.30 13.46 3.73
C ASN A 128 -1.91 14.09 3.72
N ALA A 129 -0.95 13.38 3.16
CA ALA A 129 0.44 13.80 3.10
C ALA A 129 1.24 13.03 2.04
N ASP A 130 2.37 13.57 1.64
CA ASP A 130 3.41 12.86 0.90
C ASP A 130 4.13 11.88 1.82
N ILE A 131 4.29 10.62 1.41
CA ILE A 131 4.88 9.56 2.23
C ILE A 131 6.38 9.81 2.50
N VAL A 132 7.11 10.40 1.57
CA VAL A 132 8.53 10.73 1.75
C VAL A 132 8.66 11.78 2.85
N ALA A 133 7.92 12.89 2.72
CA ALA A 133 7.91 13.94 3.74
C ALA A 133 7.40 13.43 5.10
N TRP A 134 6.39 12.55 5.10
CA TRP A 134 5.88 11.92 6.31
C TRP A 134 6.94 11.12 7.04
N THR A 135 7.67 10.25 6.31
CA THR A 135 8.70 9.39 6.90
C THR A 135 9.89 10.19 7.42
N GLU A 136 10.31 11.26 6.73
CA GLU A 136 11.32 12.19 7.19
C GLU A 136 10.90 12.88 8.50
N ALA A 137 9.67 13.37 8.59
CA ALA A 137 9.12 13.95 9.81
C ALA A 137 8.97 12.92 10.95
N ALA A 138 8.55 11.69 10.62
CA ALA A 138 8.39 10.60 11.58
C ALA A 138 9.73 10.18 12.20
N ALA A 139 10.84 10.28 11.48
CA ALA A 139 12.18 9.95 11.98
C ALA A 139 12.60 10.80 13.19
N THR A 140 12.04 11.99 13.34
CA THR A 140 12.30 12.88 14.50
C THR A 140 11.48 12.52 15.74
N ARG A 141 10.52 11.61 15.62
CA ARG A 141 9.61 11.19 16.70
C ARG A 141 10.11 9.91 17.36
N PRO A 142 9.77 9.68 18.63
CA PRO A 142 10.15 8.45 19.34
C PRO A 142 9.33 7.23 18.94
N GLN A 143 8.17 7.43 18.25
CA GLN A 143 7.29 6.34 17.81
C GLN A 143 8.00 5.48 16.79
N ARG A 144 7.74 4.18 16.87
CA ARG A 144 8.23 3.17 15.94
C ARG A 144 7.07 2.30 15.49
N TYR A 145 7.22 1.70 14.32
CA TYR A 145 6.23 0.81 13.70
C TYR A 145 6.70 -0.64 13.77
N ASP A 146 5.77 -1.54 14.01
CA ASP A 146 6.02 -2.98 13.97
C ASP A 146 6.01 -3.49 12.52
N ALA A 147 5.16 -2.90 11.67
CA ALA A 147 5.16 -3.12 10.24
C ALA A 147 5.05 -1.79 9.50
N ILE A 148 5.79 -1.66 8.40
CA ILE A 148 5.65 -0.58 7.41
C ILE A 148 5.38 -1.27 6.07
N CYS A 149 4.22 -1.00 5.48
CA CYS A 149 3.77 -1.59 4.22
C CYS A 149 3.62 -0.48 3.19
N LEU A 150 4.44 -0.48 2.15
CA LEU A 150 4.43 0.54 1.10
C LEU A 150 3.82 -0.02 -0.18
N ASP A 151 2.69 0.56 -0.56
CA ASP A 151 1.87 0.27 -1.73
C ASP A 151 1.52 1.60 -2.42
N THR A 152 2.56 2.34 -2.80
CA THR A 152 2.46 3.70 -3.33
C THR A 152 2.77 3.80 -4.81
N ASP A 153 3.41 2.78 -5.36
CA ASP A 153 3.98 2.77 -6.70
C ASP A 153 3.77 1.42 -7.39
N ASN A 154 4.01 1.34 -8.70
CA ASN A 154 4.01 0.06 -9.42
C ASN A 154 5.26 -0.79 -9.12
N GLY A 155 6.19 -0.26 -8.36
CA GLY A 155 7.42 -0.91 -7.95
C GLY A 155 8.63 0.03 -7.94
N PRO A 156 9.79 -0.49 -7.54
CA PRO A 156 11.00 0.31 -7.37
C PRO A 156 11.61 0.86 -8.68
N ASP A 157 11.21 0.33 -9.82
CA ASP A 157 11.63 0.76 -11.17
C ASP A 157 10.52 1.50 -11.93
N TRP A 158 9.34 1.65 -11.32
CA TRP A 158 8.20 2.36 -11.91
C TRP A 158 7.41 3.11 -10.82
N THR A 159 7.92 4.25 -10.40
CA THR A 159 7.30 5.09 -9.38
C THR A 159 6.22 6.00 -9.98
N VAL A 160 5.17 6.26 -9.21
CA VAL A 160 4.07 7.18 -9.59
C VAL A 160 4.55 8.63 -9.56
N THR A 161 5.46 8.96 -8.65
CA THR A 161 6.11 10.27 -8.56
C THR A 161 7.62 10.11 -8.47
N GLU A 162 8.40 11.03 -9.08
CA GLU A 162 9.86 11.05 -8.95
C GLU A 162 10.33 11.17 -7.49
N ALA A 163 9.53 11.78 -6.62
CA ALA A 163 9.85 11.90 -5.20
C ALA A 163 9.91 10.53 -4.52
N ASN A 164 9.08 9.58 -4.94
CA ASN A 164 9.00 8.24 -4.38
C ASN A 164 10.24 7.40 -4.69
N ASP A 165 11.02 7.70 -5.75
CA ASP A 165 12.29 7.02 -6.03
C ASP A 165 13.19 6.96 -4.79
N ARG A 166 13.11 7.97 -3.94
CA ARG A 166 13.89 8.07 -2.71
C ARG A 166 13.59 6.95 -1.72
N LEU A 167 12.37 6.41 -1.69
CA LEU A 167 11.97 5.32 -0.81
C LEU A 167 12.72 4.01 -1.15
N TYR A 168 13.03 3.83 -2.43
CA TYR A 168 13.67 2.63 -2.97
C TYR A 168 15.20 2.72 -3.03
N GLN A 169 15.77 3.87 -2.64
CA GLN A 169 17.21 4.08 -2.57
C GLN A 169 17.78 3.77 -1.18
N ALA A 170 19.09 3.62 -1.12
CA ALA A 170 19.83 3.31 0.08
C ALA A 170 19.47 4.19 1.30
N ALA A 171 19.42 5.51 1.11
CA ALA A 171 19.12 6.46 2.18
C ALA A 171 17.65 6.35 2.65
N GLY A 172 16.72 6.13 1.72
CA GLY A 172 15.31 5.91 2.06
C GLY A 172 15.10 4.62 2.85
N LEU A 173 15.76 3.53 2.42
CA LEU A 173 15.71 2.27 3.15
C LEU A 173 16.30 2.39 4.57
N ASP A 174 17.39 3.14 4.74
CA ASP A 174 17.98 3.40 6.06
C ASP A 174 17.05 4.24 6.94
N LEU A 175 16.36 5.24 6.35
CA LEU A 175 15.34 6.03 7.02
C LEU A 175 14.18 5.16 7.49
N LEU A 176 13.58 4.38 6.58
CA LEU A 176 12.46 3.47 6.87
C LEU A 176 12.84 2.42 7.91
N LYS A 177 14.05 1.85 7.81
CA LYS A 177 14.60 0.93 8.82
C LYS A 177 14.66 1.59 10.20
N GLY A 178 15.06 2.87 10.26
CA GLY A 178 15.11 3.64 11.50
C GLY A 178 13.74 3.88 12.13
N LEU A 179 12.65 3.77 11.37
CA LEU A 179 11.27 3.87 11.86
C LEU A 179 10.73 2.55 12.41
N LEU A 180 11.40 1.42 12.15
CA LEU A 180 10.95 0.12 12.65
C LEU A 180 11.25 -0.05 14.14
N ALA A 181 10.32 -0.70 14.83
CA ALA A 181 10.58 -1.27 16.15
C ALA A 181 11.56 -2.45 16.05
N PRO A 182 12.25 -2.83 17.14
CA PRO A 182 13.09 -4.03 17.13
C PRO A 182 12.31 -5.26 16.66
N GLY A 183 12.84 -5.96 15.65
CA GLY A 183 12.17 -7.08 14.98
C GLY A 183 11.00 -6.69 14.10
N GLY A 184 10.87 -5.42 13.76
CA GLY A 184 9.84 -4.92 12.84
C GLY A 184 10.12 -5.28 11.38
N VAL A 185 9.10 -5.15 10.54
CA VAL A 185 9.08 -5.57 9.13
C VAL A 185 8.81 -4.36 8.23
N LEU A 186 9.61 -4.21 7.19
CA LEU A 186 9.37 -3.30 6.09
C LEU A 186 8.95 -4.14 4.88
N ALA A 187 7.81 -3.80 4.30
CA ALA A 187 7.29 -4.48 3.12
C ALA A 187 7.06 -3.49 1.97
N PHE A 188 7.32 -3.97 0.75
CA PHE A 188 7.04 -3.25 -0.49
C PHE A 188 6.23 -4.15 -1.42
N TRP A 189 5.18 -3.61 -1.98
CA TRP A 189 4.50 -4.20 -3.11
C TRP A 189 5.18 -3.80 -4.43
N SER A 190 5.15 -4.67 -5.43
CA SER A 190 5.67 -4.41 -6.76
C SER A 190 4.95 -5.27 -7.79
N ALA A 191 4.60 -4.68 -8.93
CA ALA A 191 3.97 -5.38 -10.05
C ALA A 191 4.90 -6.41 -10.72
N ASN A 192 6.20 -6.38 -10.43
CA ASN A 192 7.17 -7.32 -10.99
C ASN A 192 8.43 -7.43 -10.10
N ALA A 193 9.24 -8.47 -10.35
CA ALA A 193 10.49 -8.70 -9.63
C ALA A 193 11.59 -7.76 -10.13
N VAL A 194 12.26 -7.05 -9.21
CA VAL A 194 13.38 -6.16 -9.49
C VAL A 194 14.63 -6.62 -8.73
N ALA A 195 15.50 -7.36 -9.40
CA ALA A 195 16.67 -8.01 -8.79
C ALA A 195 17.65 -7.03 -8.14
N SER A 196 17.80 -5.83 -8.69
CA SER A 196 18.67 -4.78 -8.12
C SER A 196 18.12 -4.25 -6.79
N PHE A 197 16.81 -4.14 -6.67
CA PHE A 197 16.16 -3.73 -5.42
C PHE A 197 16.25 -4.82 -4.36
N GLU A 198 16.02 -6.08 -4.75
CA GLU A 198 16.21 -7.22 -3.84
C GLU A 198 17.64 -7.26 -3.29
N ALA A 199 18.65 -7.09 -4.15
CA ALA A 199 20.04 -7.04 -3.74
C ALA A 199 20.30 -5.90 -2.74
N LEU A 200 19.75 -4.71 -3.00
CA LEU A 200 19.86 -3.56 -2.11
C LEU A 200 19.21 -3.80 -0.75
N LEU A 201 18.05 -4.47 -0.71
CA LEU A 201 17.40 -4.87 0.54
C LEU A 201 18.29 -5.84 1.32
N ARG A 202 18.88 -6.87 0.67
CA ARG A 202 19.75 -7.87 1.29
C ARG A 202 21.06 -7.29 1.84
N GLU A 203 21.53 -6.17 1.30
CA GLU A 203 22.68 -5.43 1.84
C GLU A 203 22.35 -4.73 3.17
N ARG A 204 21.07 -4.37 3.41
CA ARG A 204 20.68 -3.48 4.51
C ARG A 204 19.90 -4.18 5.62
N PHE A 205 19.26 -5.28 5.32
CA PHE A 205 18.43 -6.03 6.27
C PHE A 205 18.98 -7.43 6.51
N ALA A 206 18.83 -7.90 7.73
CA ALA A 206 19.34 -9.22 8.13
C ALA A 206 18.61 -10.38 7.43
N HIS A 207 17.32 -10.17 7.13
CA HIS A 207 16.49 -11.16 6.47
C HIS A 207 15.62 -10.46 5.44
N VAL A 208 15.60 -11.02 4.22
CA VAL A 208 14.74 -10.57 3.12
C VAL A 208 14.07 -11.78 2.51
N ASP A 209 12.75 -11.80 2.60
CA ASP A 209 11.90 -12.78 1.93
C ASP A 209 11.24 -12.10 0.72
N VAL A 210 11.05 -12.85 -0.37
CA VAL A 210 10.35 -12.40 -1.57
C VAL A 210 9.19 -13.36 -1.78
N VAL A 211 7.98 -12.81 -1.78
CA VAL A 211 6.75 -13.58 -1.94
C VAL A 211 6.16 -13.26 -3.31
N GLU A 212 5.99 -14.28 -4.14
CA GLU A 212 5.27 -14.20 -5.39
C GLU A 212 3.78 -14.43 -5.12
N VAL A 213 2.95 -13.46 -5.47
CA VAL A 213 1.50 -13.52 -5.29
C VAL A 213 0.86 -13.70 -6.66
N PRO A 214 0.28 -14.88 -6.95
CA PRO A 214 -0.40 -15.12 -8.21
C PRO A 214 -1.59 -14.15 -8.38
N VAL A 215 -1.65 -13.48 -9.52
CA VAL A 215 -2.75 -12.61 -9.93
C VAL A 215 -3.34 -13.10 -11.25
N ALA A 216 -4.48 -12.57 -11.64
CA ALA A 216 -5.19 -12.99 -12.87
C ALA A 216 -4.40 -12.74 -14.17
N LEU A 217 -3.42 -11.85 -14.14
CA LEU A 217 -2.45 -11.64 -15.21
C LEU A 217 -1.28 -12.60 -15.00
N ASP A 218 -0.77 -13.25 -16.04
CA ASP A 218 0.25 -14.32 -15.97
C ASP A 218 1.56 -13.98 -15.24
N ILE A 219 1.78 -12.71 -14.87
CA ILE A 219 2.94 -12.24 -14.12
C ILE A 219 2.49 -12.04 -12.67
N PRO A 220 3.11 -12.72 -11.67
CA PRO A 220 2.74 -12.55 -10.28
C PRO A 220 3.18 -11.17 -9.77
N ASP A 221 2.38 -10.61 -8.85
CA ASP A 221 2.83 -9.50 -8.02
C ASP A 221 3.90 -9.97 -7.04
N ILE A 222 4.79 -9.06 -6.66
CA ILE A 222 5.90 -9.34 -5.76
C ILE A 222 5.72 -8.55 -4.46
N VAL A 223 5.87 -9.24 -3.36
CA VAL A 223 5.98 -8.63 -2.04
C VAL A 223 7.38 -8.86 -1.48
N TYR A 224 8.12 -7.79 -1.28
CA TYR A 224 9.40 -7.82 -0.58
C TYR A 224 9.17 -7.61 0.91
N LEU A 225 9.71 -8.50 1.74
CA LEU A 225 9.65 -8.41 3.19
C LEU A 225 11.08 -8.31 3.75
N ALA A 226 11.42 -7.17 4.33
CA ALA A 226 12.73 -6.92 4.92
C ALA A 226 12.60 -6.74 6.44
N ARG A 227 13.34 -7.56 7.23
CA ARG A 227 13.27 -7.56 8.69
C ARG A 227 14.49 -6.88 9.29
N ALA A 228 14.25 -5.94 10.20
CA ALA A 228 15.28 -5.40 11.05
C ALA A 228 15.80 -6.48 12.02
N ALA A 229 17.11 -6.42 12.33
CA ALA A 229 17.74 -7.31 13.28
C ALA A 229 17.19 -7.13 14.70
#